data_a64d6ab47853d5be2a36d2889b17e415
#
_entry.id   a64d6ab47853d5be2a36d2889b17e415
#
_cell.length_a   1.000
_cell.length_b   1.000
_cell.length_c   1.000
_cell.angle_alpha   90.00
_cell.angle_beta   90.00
_cell.angle_gamma   90.00
#
_symmetry.space_group_name_H-M   'P 1'
#
loop_
_entity.id
_entity.type
_entity.pdbx_description
1 polymer ?
#
loop_
_entity_poly.entity_id
_entity_poly.type
_entity_poly.pdbx_seq_one_letter_code
_entity_poly.pdbx_strand_id
1 'polypeptide(L)' 'MNNYTFIKSINEKLYLELIKRGIIPIHIMDYVLIYETYLKELESNKKSVCITYCADKFNVHENTIRNVIKFMNS' A
#
# COMPACT_ATOMS: atom_id res chain seq x y z
N MET A 1 -12.07 11.26 -0.08
CA MET A 1 -10.73 10.88 0.42
C MET A 1 -10.55 9.38 0.21
N ASN A 2 -9.47 8.96 -0.44
CA ASN A 2 -9.23 7.53 -0.63
C ASN A 2 -8.58 6.91 0.62
N ASN A 3 -8.51 5.57 0.63
CA ASN A 3 -7.98 4.86 1.79
C ASN A 3 -6.53 5.24 2.08
N TYR A 4 -5.72 5.41 1.04
CA TYR A 4 -4.33 5.81 1.24
C TYR A 4 -4.22 7.15 1.97
N THR A 5 -4.94 8.15 1.49
CA THR A 5 -4.93 9.49 2.08
C THR A 5 -5.44 9.44 3.53
N PHE A 6 -6.50 8.67 3.77
CA PHE A 6 -7.05 8.50 5.11
C PHE A 6 -6.02 7.87 6.06
N ILE A 7 -5.36 6.79 5.62
CA ILE A 7 -4.35 6.10 6.44
C ILE A 7 -3.19 7.03 6.75
N LYS A 8 -2.71 7.78 5.77
CA LYS A 8 -1.59 8.71 5.96
C LYS A 8 -1.96 9.89 6.87
N SER A 9 -3.23 10.21 7.00
CA SER A 9 -3.69 11.29 7.85
C SER A 9 -3.74 10.89 9.33
N ILE A 10 -3.69 9.59 9.63
CA ILE A 10 -3.73 9.09 10.99
C ILE A 10 -2.38 9.33 11.66
N ASN A 11 -2.40 9.85 12.90
CA ASN A 11 -1.19 10.02 13.69
C ASN A 11 -0.49 8.67 13.87
N GLU A 12 0.83 8.63 13.71
CA GLU A 12 1.61 7.39 13.79
C GLU A 12 1.38 6.63 15.11
N LYS A 13 1.33 7.35 16.21
CA LYS A 13 1.09 6.75 17.52
C LYS A 13 -0.28 6.09 17.58
N LEU A 14 -1.30 6.78 17.08
CA LEU A 14 -2.67 6.23 17.03
C LEU A 14 -2.71 5.02 16.08
N TYR A 15 -2.04 5.09 14.95
CA TYR A 15 -1.96 4.02 13.98
C TYR A 15 -1.39 2.75 14.61
N LEU A 16 -0.27 2.85 15.32
CA LEU A 16 0.35 1.72 16.00
C LEU A 16 -0.56 1.17 17.11
N GLU A 17 -1.26 2.04 17.81
CA GLU A 17 -2.21 1.62 18.84
C GLU A 17 -3.38 0.84 18.24
N LEU A 18 -3.88 1.25 17.08
CA LEU A 18 -4.97 0.55 16.39
C LEU A 18 -4.54 -0.85 15.96
N ILE A 19 -3.30 -0.99 15.48
CA ILE A 19 -2.73 -2.30 15.12
C ILE A 19 -2.62 -3.17 16.37
N LYS A 20 -2.07 -2.61 17.44
CA LYS A 20 -1.86 -3.31 18.70
C LYS A 20 -3.15 -3.84 19.29
N ARG A 21 -4.24 -3.08 19.16
CA ARG A 21 -5.57 -3.49 19.63
C ARG A 21 -6.31 -4.42 18.68
N GLY A 22 -5.72 -4.71 17.52
CA GLY A 22 -6.34 -5.58 16.52
C GLY A 22 -7.47 -4.92 15.73
N ILE A 23 -7.60 -3.60 15.79
CA ILE A 23 -8.65 -2.87 15.07
C ILE A 23 -8.32 -2.81 13.58
N ILE A 24 -7.03 -2.60 13.24
CA ILE A 24 -6.56 -2.67 11.86
C ILE A 24 -5.49 -3.76 11.75
N PRO A 25 -5.43 -4.46 10.58
CA PRO A 25 -4.44 -5.52 10.39
C PRO A 25 -3.02 -4.98 10.29
N ILE A 26 -2.06 -5.73 10.83
CA ILE A 26 -0.65 -5.35 10.76
C ILE A 26 -0.16 -5.22 9.31
N HIS A 27 -0.67 -6.04 8.40
CA HIS A 27 -0.23 -6.01 7.00
C HIS A 27 -0.61 -4.73 6.25
N ILE A 28 -1.42 -3.86 6.87
CA ILE A 28 -1.75 -2.57 6.26
C ILE A 28 -0.49 -1.70 6.08
N MET A 29 0.52 -1.90 6.93
CA MET A 29 1.80 -1.20 6.80
C MET A 29 2.51 -1.63 5.52
N ASP A 30 2.46 -2.91 5.20
CA ASP A 30 3.03 -3.44 3.96
C ASP A 30 2.28 -2.87 2.76
N TYR A 31 0.96 -2.73 2.87
CA TYR A 31 0.13 -2.15 1.81
C TYR A 31 0.53 -0.69 1.52
N VAL A 32 0.77 0.09 2.57
CA VAL A 32 1.22 1.48 2.41
C VAL A 32 2.56 1.51 1.69
N LEU A 33 3.50 0.67 2.10
CA LEU A 33 4.83 0.61 1.50
C LEU A 33 4.78 0.20 0.02
N ILE A 34 3.97 -0.81 -0.29
CA ILE A 34 3.77 -1.28 -1.67
C ILE A 34 3.19 -0.14 -2.51
N TYR A 35 2.15 0.52 -2.02
CA TYR A 35 1.48 1.57 -2.76
C TYR A 35 2.40 2.77 -3.00
N GLU A 36 3.18 3.17 -2.00
CA GLU A 36 4.12 4.28 -2.15
C GLU A 36 5.23 3.95 -3.15
N THR A 37 5.71 2.70 -3.14
CA THR A 37 6.68 2.23 -4.14
C THR A 37 6.09 2.28 -5.55
N TYR A 38 4.84 1.81 -5.69
CA TYR A 38 4.11 1.85 -6.95
C TYR A 38 3.99 3.28 -7.48
N LEU A 39 3.57 4.22 -6.64
CA LEU A 39 3.41 5.62 -7.04
C LEU A 39 4.74 6.23 -7.50
N LYS A 40 5.82 5.92 -6.80
CA LYS A 40 7.15 6.41 -7.15
C LYS A 40 7.59 5.89 -8.52
N GLU A 41 7.41 4.60 -8.76
CA GLU A 41 7.77 3.99 -10.04
C GLU A 41 6.89 4.49 -11.19
N LEU A 42 5.64 4.83 -10.88
CA LEU A 42 4.69 5.32 -11.89
C LEU A 42 5.12 6.66 -12.48
N GLU A 43 5.96 7.41 -11.80
CA GLU A 43 6.51 8.67 -12.32
C GLU A 43 7.38 8.44 -13.56
N SER A 44 7.99 7.27 -13.70
CA SER A 44 8.95 6.97 -14.77
C SER A 44 8.54 5.81 -15.66
N ASN A 45 7.51 5.04 -15.28
CA ASN A 45 7.16 3.79 -15.96
C ASN A 45 5.67 3.64 -16.15
N LYS A 46 5.29 2.73 -17.07
CA LYS A 46 3.89 2.39 -17.30
C LYS A 46 3.35 1.59 -16.11
N LYS A 47 2.03 1.63 -15.93
CA LYS A 47 1.35 0.92 -14.84
C LYS A 47 1.72 -0.56 -14.78
N SER A 48 1.71 -1.25 -15.94
CA SER A 48 2.03 -2.68 -15.99
C SER A 48 3.45 -2.98 -15.52
N VAL A 49 4.41 -2.13 -15.90
CA VAL A 49 5.80 -2.26 -15.48
C VAL A 49 5.92 -2.05 -13.98
N CYS A 50 5.21 -1.06 -13.44
CA CYS A 50 5.22 -0.76 -12.00
C CYS A 50 4.67 -1.93 -11.18
N ILE A 51 3.60 -2.56 -11.66
CA ILE A 51 3.01 -3.73 -10.99
C ILE A 51 4.00 -4.88 -10.96
N THR A 52 4.64 -5.19 -12.09
CA THR A 52 5.64 -6.25 -12.17
C THR A 52 6.84 -5.96 -11.25
N TYR A 53 7.30 -4.72 -11.26
CA TYR A 53 8.40 -4.29 -10.39
C TYR A 53 8.06 -4.49 -8.91
N CYS A 54 6.89 -4.06 -8.49
CA CYS A 54 6.46 -4.19 -7.10
C CYS A 54 6.30 -5.66 -6.70
N ALA A 55 5.71 -6.48 -7.57
CA ALA A 55 5.54 -7.91 -7.31
C ALA A 55 6.89 -8.58 -7.07
N ASP A 56 7.89 -8.25 -7.88
CA ASP A 56 9.25 -8.76 -7.74
C ASP A 56 9.90 -8.27 -6.45
N LYS A 57 9.84 -6.97 -6.21
CA LYS A 57 10.50 -6.36 -5.05
C LYS A 57 9.95 -6.88 -3.72
N PHE A 58 8.64 -7.05 -3.63
CA PHE A 58 8.00 -7.50 -2.40
C PHE A 58 7.75 -9.00 -2.36
N ASN A 59 8.16 -9.71 -3.40
CA ASN A 59 8.03 -11.16 -3.51
C ASN A 59 6.57 -11.62 -3.30
N VAL A 60 5.67 -10.98 -4.02
CA VAL A 60 4.24 -11.31 -3.99
C VAL A 60 3.72 -11.43 -5.42
N HIS A 61 2.54 -12.00 -5.58
CA HIS A 61 1.90 -12.15 -6.88
C HIS A 61 1.43 -10.77 -7.39
N GLU A 62 1.41 -10.59 -8.73
CA GLU A 62 0.93 -9.34 -9.32
C GLU A 62 -0.50 -9.01 -8.91
N ASN A 63 -1.35 -10.03 -8.75
CA ASN A 63 -2.72 -9.80 -8.30
C ASN A 63 -2.77 -9.16 -6.91
N THR A 64 -1.83 -9.49 -6.04
CA THR A 64 -1.71 -8.86 -4.73
C THR A 64 -1.44 -7.37 -4.88
N ILE A 65 -0.55 -6.99 -5.81
CA ILE A 65 -0.25 -5.59 -6.08
C ILE A 65 -1.49 -4.87 -6.61
N ARG A 66 -2.22 -5.47 -7.55
CA ARG A 66 -3.45 -4.89 -8.10
C ARG A 66 -4.50 -4.68 -7.01
N ASN A 67 -4.62 -5.64 -6.09
CA ASN A 67 -5.57 -5.55 -4.98
C ASN A 67 -5.18 -4.43 -4.01
N VAL A 68 -3.90 -4.26 -3.73
CA VAL A 68 -3.40 -3.15 -2.89
C VAL A 68 -3.74 -1.81 -3.53
N ILE A 69 -3.47 -1.66 -4.84
CA ILE A 69 -3.76 -0.42 -5.56
C ILE A 69 -5.26 -0.11 -5.51
N LYS A 70 -6.09 -1.11 -5.76
CA LYS A 70 -7.54 -0.96 -5.74
C LYS A 70 -8.03 -0.53 -4.35
N PHE A 71 -7.53 -1.19 -3.31
CA PHE A 71 -7.88 -0.85 -1.93
C PHE A 71 -7.47 0.58 -1.58
N MET A 72 -6.25 0.96 -1.90
CA MET A 72 -5.74 2.29 -1.55
C MET A 72 -6.44 3.41 -2.31
N ASN A 73 -6.93 3.14 -3.52
CA ASN A 73 -7.63 4.13 -4.34
C ASN A 73 -9.12 4.22 -4.01
N SER A 74 -9.63 3.39 -3.15
CA SER A 74 -11.06 3.38 -2.79
C SER A 74 -11.46 4.51 -1.86
#